data_075cb434faa3b3013ebc30abc2a7987e
#
_entry.id   075cb434faa3b3013ebc30abc2a7987e
#
_cell.length_a   1.000
_cell.length_b   1.000
_cell.length_c   1.000
_cell.angle_alpha   90.00
_cell.angle_beta   90.00
_cell.angle_gamma   90.00
#
_symmetry.space_group_name_H-M   'P 1'
#
loop_
_entity.id
_entity.type
_entity.pdbx_description
1 polymer ?
#
loop_
_entity_poly.entity_id
_entity_poly.type
_entity_poly.pdbx_seq_one_letter_code
_entity_poly.pdbx_strand_id
1 'polypeptide(L)'
;MSIKIALLGFGTVASGVPFLLKENGEKIVQAAHSEIEVAKVLVKDDAEKDRLLAAGNDFNFVTNVEEILKDPEITIVVELMGRIEPAKTFITSALEAGKHVVTANKDLLAVHGAELLEIAQKQNVALYYEAAVAGGIPILRTLVNSLASDKITRILGVVNGTSNFMMTKMVEEGWSYEDALAEAQRLGFAESDPTNDVDGIDAAYKMVILSQFAFGMNVKFEDVGHQGIRNITPEDVAVAQDLGYVVKLVGSIEETASGIAAEVAPTFLPKAHPLASVNGVMNAVFVESIGIGESMYYGPGAGQKPTATSVVADIVRISRRLNEGTVGKAFNEFSRELVLAKPEDVKSSYYFSILAPDSKGQVLHLAEIFNAEDVSFKQILQEGTDGEKARVVIITHAVSKTQLENVTAKLKEVAEFDLLNTFKVLGD
;
A
#
# COMPACT_ATOMS: atom_id res chain seq x y z
N MET A 1 19.83 -15.61 -27.79
CA MET A 1 18.55 -15.17 -28.41
C MET A 1 18.10 -13.95 -27.64
N SER A 2 17.52 -12.96 -28.30
CA SER A 2 16.93 -11.78 -27.63
C SER A 2 15.51 -12.13 -27.17
N ILE A 3 15.14 -11.71 -25.96
CA ILE A 3 13.76 -11.75 -25.44
C ILE A 3 13.08 -10.45 -25.83
N LYS A 4 12.07 -10.55 -26.69
CA LYS A 4 11.28 -9.40 -27.14
C LYS A 4 10.12 -9.14 -26.20
N ILE A 5 10.00 -7.89 -25.73
CA ILE A 5 8.93 -7.44 -24.86
C ILE A 5 8.09 -6.34 -25.54
N ALA A 6 6.84 -6.21 -25.15
CA ALA A 6 6.02 -5.05 -25.50
C ALA A 6 5.60 -4.28 -24.27
N LEU A 7 5.60 -2.94 -24.35
CA LEU A 7 5.08 -2.06 -23.31
C LEU A 7 3.65 -1.64 -23.68
N LEU A 8 2.72 -1.74 -22.73
CA LEU A 8 1.38 -1.17 -22.84
C LEU A 8 1.38 0.17 -22.09
N GLY A 9 1.35 1.26 -22.84
CA GLY A 9 1.53 2.62 -22.37
C GLY A 9 3.01 3.08 -22.38
N PHE A 10 3.22 4.40 -22.49
CA PHE A 10 4.55 5.03 -22.44
C PHE A 10 4.54 6.26 -21.53
N GLY A 11 4.04 6.08 -20.31
CA GLY A 11 4.03 7.10 -19.26
C GLY A 11 5.35 7.14 -18.46
N THR A 12 5.28 7.77 -17.29
CA THR A 12 6.45 7.98 -16.40
C THR A 12 7.20 6.68 -16.09
N VAL A 13 6.51 5.62 -15.67
CA VAL A 13 7.16 4.36 -15.32
C VAL A 13 7.68 3.63 -16.55
N ALA A 14 6.87 3.57 -17.60
CA ALA A 14 7.21 2.85 -18.82
C ALA A 14 8.47 3.40 -19.50
N SER A 15 8.67 4.72 -19.53
CA SER A 15 9.88 5.34 -20.07
C SER A 15 11.15 5.03 -19.26
N GLY A 16 11.01 4.63 -18.01
CA GLY A 16 12.10 4.15 -17.17
C GLY A 16 12.61 2.74 -17.57
N VAL A 17 11.78 1.91 -18.20
CA VAL A 17 12.17 0.55 -18.60
C VAL A 17 13.30 0.57 -19.62
N PRO A 18 13.18 1.20 -20.83
CA PRO A 18 14.25 1.24 -21.80
C PRO A 18 15.47 2.00 -21.28
N PHE A 19 15.28 3.02 -20.42
CA PHE A 19 16.39 3.70 -19.75
C PHE A 19 17.25 2.71 -18.96
N LEU A 20 16.64 1.88 -18.10
CA LEU A 20 17.37 0.90 -17.28
C LEU A 20 17.99 -0.22 -18.12
N LEU A 21 17.28 -0.70 -19.16
CA LEU A 21 17.81 -1.70 -20.08
C LEU A 21 19.09 -1.21 -20.77
N LYS A 22 19.16 0.09 -21.09
CA LYS A 22 20.35 0.71 -21.70
C LYS A 22 21.47 0.94 -20.68
N GLU A 23 21.17 1.54 -19.52
CA GLU A 23 22.19 1.92 -18.53
C GLU A 23 22.86 0.72 -17.85
N ASN A 24 22.12 -0.39 -17.66
CA ASN A 24 22.60 -1.59 -16.97
C ASN A 24 22.61 -2.84 -17.88
N GLY A 25 22.70 -2.68 -19.20
CA GLY A 25 22.54 -3.74 -20.18
C GLY A 25 23.38 -4.98 -19.90
N GLU A 26 24.66 -4.82 -19.65
CA GLU A 26 25.56 -5.97 -19.36
C GLU A 26 25.13 -6.77 -18.15
N LYS A 27 24.80 -6.10 -17.04
CA LYS A 27 24.32 -6.76 -15.82
C LYS A 27 22.98 -7.46 -16.03
N ILE A 28 22.09 -6.83 -16.81
CA ILE A 28 20.76 -7.38 -17.12
C ILE A 28 20.91 -8.63 -17.99
N VAL A 29 21.73 -8.58 -19.03
CA VAL A 29 22.02 -9.75 -19.90
C VAL A 29 22.60 -10.90 -19.09
N GLN A 30 23.54 -10.62 -18.20
CA GLN A 30 24.12 -11.63 -17.31
C GLN A 30 23.06 -12.26 -16.41
N ALA A 31 22.15 -11.47 -15.85
CA ALA A 31 21.12 -11.95 -14.92
C ALA A 31 19.97 -12.66 -15.65
N ALA A 32 19.58 -12.20 -16.83
CA ALA A 32 18.51 -12.76 -17.64
C ALA A 32 18.96 -13.95 -18.52
N HIS A 33 20.26 -14.12 -18.72
CA HIS A 33 20.87 -15.04 -19.69
C HIS A 33 20.44 -14.76 -21.15
N SER A 34 19.99 -13.54 -21.43
CA SER A 34 19.54 -13.09 -22.77
C SER A 34 19.53 -11.57 -22.82
N GLU A 35 19.67 -11.02 -24.02
CA GLU A 35 19.31 -9.64 -24.29
C GLU A 35 17.80 -9.45 -24.18
N ILE A 36 17.36 -8.29 -23.72
CA ILE A 36 15.96 -7.89 -23.62
C ILE A 36 15.74 -6.68 -24.51
N GLU A 37 14.79 -6.78 -25.43
CA GLU A 37 14.50 -5.76 -26.44
C GLU A 37 13.05 -5.30 -26.34
N VAL A 38 12.82 -3.99 -26.33
CA VAL A 38 11.48 -3.41 -26.45
C VAL A 38 11.10 -3.41 -27.94
N ALA A 39 10.33 -4.40 -28.36
CA ALA A 39 9.96 -4.58 -29.76
C ALA A 39 8.80 -3.67 -30.20
N LYS A 40 7.80 -3.47 -29.31
CA LYS A 40 6.64 -2.60 -29.59
C LYS A 40 6.21 -1.85 -28.33
N VAL A 41 5.58 -0.69 -28.55
CA VAL A 41 4.99 0.14 -27.51
C VAL A 41 3.57 0.52 -27.92
N LEU A 42 2.58 0.07 -27.14
CA LEU A 42 1.18 0.48 -27.35
C LEU A 42 0.98 1.88 -26.81
N VAL A 43 0.41 2.75 -27.62
CA VAL A 43 -0.02 4.09 -27.27
C VAL A 43 -1.50 4.26 -27.54
N LYS A 44 -2.12 5.29 -26.97
CA LYS A 44 -3.55 5.50 -27.03
C LYS A 44 -4.07 5.77 -28.45
N ASP A 45 -3.33 6.63 -29.18
CA ASP A 45 -3.71 7.13 -30.49
C ASP A 45 -2.49 7.65 -31.29
N ASP A 46 -2.71 8.00 -32.55
CA ASP A 46 -1.66 8.53 -33.42
C ASP A 46 -1.13 9.89 -32.93
N ALA A 47 -1.94 10.70 -32.26
CA ALA A 47 -1.50 11.98 -31.71
C ALA A 47 -0.48 11.78 -30.57
N GLU A 48 -0.66 10.79 -29.71
CA GLU A 48 0.34 10.41 -28.71
C GLU A 48 1.59 9.84 -29.36
N LYS A 49 1.44 8.99 -30.39
CA LYS A 49 2.56 8.45 -31.17
C LYS A 49 3.42 9.57 -31.75
N ASP A 50 2.80 10.51 -32.46
CA ASP A 50 3.51 11.62 -33.09
C ASP A 50 4.22 12.51 -32.07
N ARG A 51 3.58 12.77 -30.93
CA ARG A 51 4.19 13.52 -29.81
C ARG A 51 5.43 12.82 -29.26
N LEU A 52 5.37 11.50 -29.07
CA LEU A 52 6.50 10.72 -28.56
C LEU A 52 7.65 10.63 -29.54
N LEU A 53 7.36 10.45 -30.83
CA LEU A 53 8.39 10.49 -31.91
C LEU A 53 9.04 11.87 -31.97
N ALA A 54 8.26 12.95 -31.92
CA ALA A 54 8.78 14.32 -31.91
C ALA A 54 9.64 14.62 -30.66
N ALA A 55 9.39 13.93 -29.54
CA ALA A 55 10.23 14.01 -28.33
C ALA A 55 11.52 13.16 -28.41
N GLY A 56 11.81 12.55 -29.56
CA GLY A 56 13.05 11.79 -29.82
C GLY A 56 13.02 10.35 -29.34
N ASN A 57 11.84 9.78 -29.04
CA ASN A 57 11.72 8.37 -28.73
C ASN A 57 11.68 7.55 -30.03
N ASP A 58 12.62 6.64 -30.19
CA ASP A 58 12.74 5.78 -31.39
C ASP A 58 12.28 4.34 -31.06
N PHE A 59 10.96 4.16 -30.93
CA PHE A 59 10.33 2.85 -30.71
C PHE A 59 9.28 2.58 -31.79
N ASN A 60 8.99 1.31 -31.99
CA ASN A 60 7.86 0.88 -32.82
C ASN A 60 6.55 1.09 -32.07
N PHE A 61 5.98 2.30 -32.19
CA PHE A 61 4.69 2.65 -31.57
C PHE A 61 3.54 2.11 -32.39
N VAL A 62 2.62 1.39 -31.72
CA VAL A 62 1.39 0.84 -32.28
C VAL A 62 0.18 1.36 -31.51
N THR A 63 -0.96 1.49 -32.18
CA THR A 63 -2.24 1.95 -31.59
C THR A 63 -3.25 0.82 -31.41
N ASN A 64 -2.94 -0.36 -31.92
CA ASN A 64 -3.78 -1.54 -31.81
C ASN A 64 -3.06 -2.65 -31.04
N VAL A 65 -3.64 -3.08 -29.93
CA VAL A 65 -3.08 -4.15 -29.07
C VAL A 65 -2.94 -5.48 -29.83
N GLU A 66 -3.78 -5.74 -30.82
CA GLU A 66 -3.73 -6.95 -31.65
C GLU A 66 -2.39 -7.13 -32.38
N GLU A 67 -1.69 -6.03 -32.70
CA GLU A 67 -0.36 -6.09 -33.29
C GLU A 67 0.71 -6.64 -32.34
N ILE A 68 0.45 -6.55 -31.03
CA ILE A 68 1.28 -7.14 -29.97
C ILE A 68 0.86 -8.56 -29.70
N LEU A 69 -0.45 -8.81 -29.55
CA LEU A 69 -0.98 -10.11 -29.17
C LEU A 69 -0.69 -11.18 -30.23
N LYS A 70 -0.78 -10.83 -31.52
CA LYS A 70 -0.55 -11.74 -32.66
C LYS A 70 0.92 -11.87 -33.03
N ASP A 71 1.80 -11.07 -32.51
CA ASP A 71 3.23 -11.16 -32.79
C ASP A 71 3.87 -12.33 -32.02
N PRO A 72 4.31 -13.42 -32.72
CA PRO A 72 4.88 -14.58 -32.04
C PRO A 72 6.25 -14.33 -31.43
N GLU A 73 6.94 -13.27 -31.84
CA GLU A 73 8.26 -12.93 -31.28
C GLU A 73 8.16 -12.23 -29.92
N ILE A 74 7.02 -11.60 -29.62
CA ILE A 74 6.79 -10.94 -28.33
C ILE A 74 6.39 -11.99 -27.29
N THR A 75 7.23 -12.20 -26.29
CA THR A 75 7.03 -13.21 -25.25
C THR A 75 6.51 -12.62 -23.96
N ILE A 76 6.84 -11.37 -23.66
CA ILE A 76 6.45 -10.67 -22.41
C ILE A 76 5.71 -9.39 -22.75
N VAL A 77 4.56 -9.20 -22.14
CA VAL A 77 3.78 -7.94 -22.18
C VAL A 77 3.93 -7.24 -20.84
N VAL A 78 4.29 -5.97 -20.86
CA VAL A 78 4.52 -5.15 -19.68
C VAL A 78 3.44 -4.07 -19.62
N GLU A 79 2.47 -4.20 -18.71
CA GLU A 79 1.36 -3.27 -18.56
C GLU A 79 1.74 -2.17 -17.54
N LEU A 80 1.74 -0.91 -18.02
CA LEU A 80 2.08 0.28 -17.24
C LEU A 80 1.13 1.46 -17.55
N MET A 81 -0.12 1.14 -17.92
CA MET A 81 -1.15 2.14 -18.25
C MET A 81 -1.89 2.64 -17.04
N GLY A 82 -2.02 1.79 -16.00
CA GLY A 82 -2.84 2.06 -14.83
C GLY A 82 -4.35 1.95 -15.15
N ARG A 83 -5.19 2.19 -14.12
CA ARG A 83 -6.65 1.99 -14.14
C ARG A 83 -7.02 0.52 -14.32
N ILE A 84 -8.28 0.18 -14.03
CA ILE A 84 -8.76 -1.21 -14.19
C ILE A 84 -8.99 -1.53 -15.66
N GLU A 85 -9.74 -0.67 -16.36
CA GLU A 85 -9.93 -0.82 -17.81
C GLU A 85 -9.20 0.30 -18.58
N PRO A 86 -8.60 0.01 -19.72
CA PRO A 86 -8.62 -1.25 -20.49
C PRO A 86 -7.55 -2.27 -20.07
N ALA A 87 -6.78 -2.04 -18.99
CA ALA A 87 -5.66 -2.88 -18.59
C ALA A 87 -6.09 -4.33 -18.31
N LYS A 88 -7.23 -4.55 -17.63
CA LYS A 88 -7.80 -5.89 -17.40
C LYS A 88 -8.00 -6.65 -18.70
N THR A 89 -8.69 -6.03 -19.66
CA THR A 89 -8.95 -6.64 -20.97
C THR A 89 -7.65 -7.02 -21.68
N PHE A 90 -6.67 -6.14 -21.70
CA PHE A 90 -5.40 -6.37 -22.38
C PHE A 90 -4.54 -7.43 -21.71
N ILE A 91 -4.46 -7.43 -20.38
CA ILE A 91 -3.74 -8.46 -19.62
C ILE A 91 -4.40 -9.82 -19.82
N THR A 92 -5.73 -9.91 -19.72
CA THR A 92 -6.47 -11.16 -19.97
C THR A 92 -6.15 -11.69 -21.34
N SER A 93 -6.27 -10.87 -22.40
CA SER A 93 -5.98 -11.27 -23.77
C SER A 93 -4.52 -11.68 -23.98
N ALA A 94 -3.57 -11.02 -23.31
CA ALA A 94 -2.16 -11.38 -23.38
C ALA A 94 -1.89 -12.74 -22.73
N LEU A 95 -2.44 -13.01 -21.55
CA LEU A 95 -2.33 -14.28 -20.85
C LEU A 95 -2.95 -15.42 -21.69
N GLU A 96 -4.15 -15.21 -22.26
CA GLU A 96 -4.84 -16.16 -23.12
C GLU A 96 -4.10 -16.44 -24.44
N ALA A 97 -3.37 -15.43 -24.96
CA ALA A 97 -2.47 -15.58 -26.10
C ALA A 97 -1.14 -16.28 -25.76
N GLY A 98 -0.97 -16.77 -24.53
CA GLY A 98 0.24 -17.47 -24.08
C GLY A 98 1.42 -16.55 -23.81
N LYS A 99 1.20 -15.25 -23.59
CA LYS A 99 2.25 -14.29 -23.27
C LYS A 99 2.39 -14.13 -21.77
N HIS A 100 3.64 -13.99 -21.30
CA HIS A 100 3.92 -13.64 -19.90
C HIS A 100 3.58 -12.17 -19.68
N VAL A 101 3.14 -11.83 -18.48
CA VAL A 101 2.74 -10.47 -18.13
C VAL A 101 3.51 -9.96 -16.93
N VAL A 102 3.96 -8.70 -17.01
CA VAL A 102 4.46 -7.90 -15.89
C VAL A 102 3.56 -6.68 -15.76
N THR A 103 3.10 -6.37 -14.56
CA THR A 103 2.27 -5.18 -14.31
C THR A 103 2.66 -4.47 -13.00
N ALA A 104 2.42 -3.17 -12.93
CA ALA A 104 2.51 -2.37 -11.72
C ALA A 104 1.13 -1.90 -11.21
N ASN A 105 0.05 -2.43 -11.78
CA ASN A 105 -1.31 -1.95 -11.59
C ASN A 105 -1.96 -2.56 -10.34
N LYS A 106 -1.69 -1.93 -9.19
CA LYS A 106 -2.20 -2.39 -7.90
C LYS A 106 -3.72 -2.42 -7.79
N ASP A 107 -4.39 -1.42 -8.39
CA ASP A 107 -5.85 -1.29 -8.36
C ASP A 107 -6.50 -2.50 -9.06
N LEU A 108 -5.99 -2.84 -10.23
CA LEU A 108 -6.42 -4.02 -10.97
C LEU A 108 -6.15 -5.32 -10.20
N LEU A 109 -4.96 -5.45 -9.62
CA LEU A 109 -4.57 -6.67 -8.90
C LEU A 109 -5.34 -6.86 -7.59
N ALA A 110 -5.65 -5.78 -6.87
CA ALA A 110 -6.45 -5.86 -5.65
C ALA A 110 -7.89 -6.31 -5.91
N VAL A 111 -8.46 -5.95 -7.07
CA VAL A 111 -9.86 -6.26 -7.40
C VAL A 111 -9.98 -7.56 -8.23
N HIS A 112 -9.06 -7.79 -9.17
CA HIS A 112 -9.13 -8.87 -10.15
C HIS A 112 -7.91 -9.80 -10.15
N GLY A 113 -6.99 -9.65 -9.17
CA GLY A 113 -5.74 -10.41 -9.15
C GLY A 113 -5.95 -11.93 -9.12
N ALA A 114 -6.91 -12.41 -8.36
CA ALA A 114 -7.22 -13.84 -8.29
C ALA A 114 -7.67 -14.41 -9.65
N GLU A 115 -8.55 -13.72 -10.37
CA GLU A 115 -9.02 -14.08 -11.70
C GLU A 115 -7.85 -14.13 -12.70
N LEU A 116 -7.00 -13.10 -12.70
CA LEU A 116 -5.85 -13.02 -13.60
C LEU A 116 -4.79 -14.11 -13.31
N LEU A 117 -4.59 -14.44 -12.04
CA LEU A 117 -3.69 -15.53 -11.62
C LEU A 117 -4.23 -16.89 -12.08
N GLU A 118 -5.54 -17.13 -11.99
CA GLU A 118 -6.16 -18.36 -12.47
C GLU A 118 -5.96 -18.53 -13.99
N ILE A 119 -6.15 -17.44 -14.76
CA ILE A 119 -5.90 -17.46 -16.20
C ILE A 119 -4.43 -17.75 -16.49
N ALA A 120 -3.50 -17.08 -15.81
CA ALA A 120 -2.07 -17.29 -15.99
C ALA A 120 -1.66 -18.74 -15.69
N GLN A 121 -2.16 -19.32 -14.60
CA GLN A 121 -1.91 -20.72 -14.24
C GLN A 121 -2.46 -21.68 -15.30
N LYS A 122 -3.70 -21.47 -15.74
CA LYS A 122 -4.35 -22.28 -16.77
C LYS A 122 -3.60 -22.27 -18.11
N GLN A 123 -3.03 -21.12 -18.47
CA GLN A 123 -2.23 -20.95 -19.70
C GLN A 123 -0.75 -21.29 -19.51
N ASN A 124 -0.33 -21.66 -18.29
CA ASN A 124 1.07 -21.94 -17.94
C ASN A 124 2.02 -20.78 -18.28
N VAL A 125 1.58 -19.54 -18.02
CA VAL A 125 2.35 -18.31 -18.20
C VAL A 125 2.59 -17.59 -16.88
N ALA A 126 3.58 -16.72 -16.85
CA ALA A 126 3.89 -15.92 -15.66
C ALA A 126 3.06 -14.64 -15.64
N LEU A 127 2.56 -14.27 -14.45
CA LEU A 127 2.04 -12.95 -14.12
C LEU A 127 2.84 -12.43 -12.91
N TYR A 128 3.67 -11.40 -13.11
CA TYR A 128 4.54 -10.82 -12.07
C TYR A 128 4.21 -9.35 -11.86
N TYR A 129 4.32 -8.90 -10.61
CA TYR A 129 3.84 -7.56 -10.22
C TYR A 129 4.56 -6.99 -8.99
N GLU A 130 5.90 -7.17 -8.89
CA GLU A 130 6.70 -6.58 -7.79
C GLU A 130 6.44 -5.09 -7.60
N ALA A 131 6.36 -4.36 -8.71
CA ALA A 131 6.16 -2.91 -8.71
C ALA A 131 4.78 -2.45 -8.20
N ALA A 132 3.82 -3.35 -8.02
CA ALA A 132 2.47 -3.01 -7.55
C ALA A 132 2.43 -2.58 -6.07
N VAL A 133 3.42 -2.98 -5.26
CA VAL A 133 3.51 -2.61 -3.85
C VAL A 133 4.83 -1.92 -3.57
N ALA A 134 4.75 -0.70 -3.00
CA ALA A 134 5.91 0.09 -2.59
C ALA A 134 6.98 0.30 -3.68
N GLY A 135 6.58 0.31 -4.94
CA GLY A 135 7.32 0.65 -6.15
C GLY A 135 8.75 0.14 -6.23
N GLY A 136 9.72 0.88 -5.71
CA GLY A 136 11.14 0.53 -5.75
C GLY A 136 11.61 -0.44 -4.65
N ILE A 137 10.74 -0.81 -3.70
CA ILE A 137 11.07 -1.73 -2.60
C ILE A 137 10.77 -3.17 -3.02
N PRO A 138 11.74 -4.09 -3.06
CA PRO A 138 11.53 -5.47 -3.52
C PRO A 138 10.86 -6.33 -2.44
N ILE A 139 9.68 -5.92 -1.96
CA ILE A 139 9.03 -6.55 -0.80
C ILE A 139 8.35 -7.88 -1.14
N LEU A 140 7.60 -7.93 -2.26
CA LEU A 140 6.83 -9.13 -2.60
C LEU A 140 7.76 -10.33 -2.83
N ARG A 141 8.85 -10.11 -3.55
CA ARG A 141 9.87 -11.13 -3.79
C ARG A 141 10.61 -11.51 -2.52
N THR A 142 10.86 -10.57 -1.64
CA THR A 142 11.49 -10.85 -0.34
C THR A 142 10.62 -11.77 0.50
N LEU A 143 9.32 -11.52 0.59
CA LEU A 143 8.38 -12.35 1.33
C LEU A 143 8.38 -13.81 0.85
N VAL A 144 8.34 -14.05 -0.46
CA VAL A 144 8.21 -15.41 -1.00
C VAL A 144 9.54 -16.14 -1.25
N ASN A 145 10.66 -15.44 -1.34
CA ASN A 145 11.95 -16.10 -1.60
C ASN A 145 12.89 -16.01 -0.39
N SER A 146 13.12 -14.81 0.14
CA SER A 146 14.08 -14.62 1.23
C SER A 146 13.52 -15.03 2.58
N LEU A 147 12.23 -14.85 2.79
CA LEU A 147 11.52 -15.24 4.02
C LEU A 147 10.70 -16.54 3.85
N ALA A 148 10.97 -17.33 2.82
CA ALA A 148 10.24 -18.56 2.51
C ALA A 148 10.28 -19.62 3.62
N SER A 149 11.29 -19.58 4.49
CA SER A 149 11.45 -20.50 5.64
C SER A 149 10.93 -19.91 6.95
N ASP A 150 10.45 -18.66 6.94
CA ASP A 150 10.02 -17.95 8.14
C ASP A 150 8.50 -17.80 8.20
N LYS A 151 7.94 -17.79 9.40
CA LYS A 151 6.51 -17.53 9.62
C LYS A 151 6.30 -16.06 9.92
N ILE A 152 5.72 -15.34 8.96
CA ILE A 152 5.32 -13.96 9.14
C ILE A 152 4.10 -13.93 10.06
N THR A 153 4.12 -13.05 11.05
CA THR A 153 3.05 -12.86 12.03
C THR A 153 2.33 -11.53 11.85
N ARG A 154 3.06 -10.48 11.43
CA ARG A 154 2.50 -9.15 11.19
C ARG A 154 3.26 -8.40 10.11
N ILE A 155 2.54 -7.60 9.34
CA ILE A 155 3.09 -6.58 8.45
C ILE A 155 2.50 -5.23 8.84
N LEU A 156 3.36 -4.23 8.97
CA LEU A 156 2.99 -2.83 9.08
C LEU A 156 3.59 -2.06 7.91
N GLY A 157 2.85 -1.11 7.33
CA GLY A 157 3.34 -0.39 6.16
C GLY A 157 2.97 1.09 6.15
N VAL A 158 3.97 1.94 5.96
CA VAL A 158 3.78 3.31 5.47
C VAL A 158 3.98 3.24 3.96
N VAL A 159 2.89 3.02 3.22
CA VAL A 159 2.95 2.59 1.81
C VAL A 159 2.28 3.54 0.84
N ASN A 160 1.88 4.73 1.29
CA ASN A 160 1.39 5.80 0.43
C ASN A 160 2.25 7.06 0.62
N GLY A 161 2.93 7.50 -0.43
CA GLY A 161 3.86 8.62 -0.37
C GLY A 161 3.18 9.97 -0.18
N THR A 162 1.99 10.18 -0.75
CA THR A 162 1.22 11.43 -0.66
C THR A 162 0.77 11.69 0.78
N SER A 163 0.05 10.73 1.38
CA SER A 163 -0.40 10.86 2.77
C SER A 163 0.76 10.92 3.76
N ASN A 164 1.86 10.19 3.51
CA ASN A 164 3.04 10.29 4.36
C ASN A 164 3.73 11.65 4.26
N PHE A 165 3.81 12.25 3.07
CA PHE A 165 4.30 13.62 2.90
C PHE A 165 3.44 14.62 3.69
N MET A 166 2.11 14.54 3.53
CA MET A 166 1.18 15.40 4.26
C MET A 166 1.36 15.24 5.79
N MET A 167 1.36 14.00 6.29
CA MET A 167 1.58 13.73 7.71
C MET A 167 2.94 14.24 8.19
N THR A 168 3.99 14.14 7.37
CA THR A 168 5.31 14.69 7.71
C THR A 168 5.24 16.19 7.91
N LYS A 169 4.55 16.93 7.02
CA LYS A 169 4.39 18.38 7.13
C LYS A 169 3.56 18.79 8.35
N MET A 170 2.47 18.05 8.62
CA MET A 170 1.65 18.28 9.82
C MET A 170 2.45 18.04 11.11
N VAL A 171 3.28 17.00 11.15
CA VAL A 171 4.08 16.64 12.34
C VAL A 171 5.29 17.55 12.52
N GLU A 172 6.06 17.85 11.47
CA GLU A 172 7.32 18.59 11.59
C GLU A 172 7.14 20.10 11.54
N GLU A 173 6.13 20.59 10.81
CA GLU A 173 5.92 22.03 10.56
C GLU A 173 4.61 22.56 11.20
N GLY A 174 3.78 21.70 11.79
CA GLY A 174 2.52 22.07 12.44
C GLY A 174 1.45 22.53 11.45
N TRP A 175 1.52 22.11 10.19
CA TRP A 175 0.57 22.53 9.17
C TRP A 175 -0.81 21.93 9.37
N SER A 176 -1.83 22.64 8.87
CA SER A 176 -3.17 22.07 8.73
C SER A 176 -3.20 20.97 7.66
N TYR A 177 -4.26 20.15 7.68
CA TYR A 177 -4.50 19.18 6.60
C TYR A 177 -4.60 19.88 5.24
N GLU A 178 -5.31 21.00 5.17
CA GLU A 178 -5.54 21.79 3.96
C GLU A 178 -4.24 22.36 3.38
N ASP A 179 -3.38 22.91 4.23
CA ASP A 179 -2.07 23.44 3.80
C ASP A 179 -1.15 22.32 3.29
N ALA A 180 -1.12 21.20 4.00
CA ALA A 180 -0.34 20.03 3.61
C ALA A 180 -0.82 19.44 2.28
N LEU A 181 -2.14 19.38 2.04
CA LEU A 181 -2.71 18.92 0.79
C LEU A 181 -2.40 19.88 -0.37
N ALA A 182 -2.57 21.19 -0.16
CA ALA A 182 -2.27 22.20 -1.17
C ALA A 182 -0.81 22.12 -1.62
N GLU A 183 0.11 21.94 -0.69
CA GLU A 183 1.53 21.79 -1.00
C GLU A 183 1.84 20.46 -1.72
N ALA A 184 1.20 19.35 -1.31
CA ALA A 184 1.33 18.06 -2.02
C ALA A 184 0.86 18.18 -3.47
N GLN A 185 -0.25 18.90 -3.72
CA GLN A 185 -0.75 19.15 -5.08
C GLN A 185 0.19 20.06 -5.87
N ARG A 186 0.71 21.13 -5.25
CA ARG A 186 1.66 22.05 -5.89
C ARG A 186 2.95 21.35 -6.33
N LEU A 187 3.43 20.39 -5.54
CA LEU A 187 4.62 19.59 -5.83
C LEU A 187 4.35 18.41 -6.78
N GLY A 188 3.08 18.14 -7.11
CA GLY A 188 2.67 17.03 -7.97
C GLY A 188 2.68 15.67 -7.28
N PHE A 189 2.68 15.62 -5.95
CA PHE A 189 2.55 14.39 -5.16
C PHE A 189 1.09 13.95 -5.03
N ALA A 190 0.15 14.89 -5.03
CA ALA A 190 -1.28 14.64 -5.05
C ALA A 190 -1.91 15.14 -6.36
N GLU A 191 -2.88 14.40 -6.88
CA GLU A 191 -3.74 14.82 -7.98
C GLU A 191 -4.82 15.78 -7.49
N SER A 192 -5.60 16.35 -8.43
CA SER A 192 -6.74 17.23 -8.09
C SER A 192 -7.81 16.52 -7.27
N ASP A 193 -8.01 15.22 -7.49
CA ASP A 193 -8.79 14.35 -6.62
C ASP A 193 -7.86 13.43 -5.84
N PRO A 194 -7.54 13.76 -4.58
CA PRO A 194 -6.61 13.00 -3.75
C PRO A 194 -7.26 11.84 -2.98
N THR A 195 -8.54 11.53 -3.24
CA THR A 195 -9.36 10.60 -2.45
C THR A 195 -8.67 9.27 -2.19
N ASN A 196 -8.08 8.65 -3.21
CA ASN A 196 -7.38 7.37 -3.05
C ASN A 196 -6.22 7.43 -2.05
N ASP A 197 -5.52 8.56 -1.99
CA ASP A 197 -4.37 8.75 -1.11
C ASP A 197 -4.82 9.08 0.33
N VAL A 198 -5.69 10.10 0.45
CA VAL A 198 -6.02 10.68 1.76
C VAL A 198 -7.05 9.85 2.53
N ASP A 199 -7.86 9.04 1.86
CA ASP A 199 -8.84 8.15 2.50
C ASP A 199 -8.27 6.74 2.75
N GLY A 200 -6.99 6.50 2.40
CA GLY A 200 -6.29 5.25 2.68
C GLY A 200 -6.58 4.12 1.69
N ILE A 201 -7.28 4.39 0.60
CA ILE A 201 -7.70 3.39 -0.40
C ILE A 201 -6.48 2.79 -1.11
N ASP A 202 -5.53 3.62 -1.55
CA ASP A 202 -4.27 3.17 -2.16
C ASP A 202 -3.49 2.23 -1.23
N ALA A 203 -3.39 2.58 0.05
CA ALA A 203 -2.74 1.73 1.04
C ALA A 203 -3.52 0.42 1.24
N ALA A 204 -4.85 0.45 1.26
CA ALA A 204 -5.69 -0.74 1.39
C ALA A 204 -5.49 -1.72 0.21
N TYR A 205 -5.42 -1.25 -1.03
CA TYR A 205 -5.08 -2.10 -2.18
C TYR A 205 -3.72 -2.80 -2.00
N LYS A 206 -2.73 -2.11 -1.44
CA LYS A 206 -1.43 -2.72 -1.17
C LYS A 206 -1.49 -3.75 -0.05
N MET A 207 -2.34 -3.55 0.97
CA MET A 207 -2.58 -4.56 2.02
C MET A 207 -3.23 -5.82 1.45
N VAL A 208 -4.19 -5.70 0.53
CA VAL A 208 -4.76 -6.85 -0.20
C VAL A 208 -3.66 -7.70 -0.85
N ILE A 209 -2.76 -7.06 -1.59
CA ILE A 209 -1.66 -7.76 -2.28
C ILE A 209 -0.68 -8.37 -1.27
N LEU A 210 -0.28 -7.62 -0.23
CA LEU A 210 0.63 -8.10 0.81
C LEU A 210 0.06 -9.30 1.57
N SER A 211 -1.26 -9.36 1.79
CA SER A 211 -1.92 -10.50 2.43
C SER A 211 -1.70 -11.80 1.68
N GLN A 212 -1.77 -11.76 0.34
CA GLN A 212 -1.47 -12.91 -0.51
C GLN A 212 -0.03 -13.41 -0.30
N PHE A 213 0.93 -12.48 -0.26
CA PHE A 213 2.35 -12.83 -0.21
C PHE A 213 2.82 -13.26 1.17
N ALA A 214 2.28 -12.67 2.23
CA ALA A 214 2.66 -12.97 3.60
C ALA A 214 1.90 -14.16 4.19
N PHE A 215 0.62 -14.30 3.86
CA PHE A 215 -0.28 -15.27 4.51
C PHE A 215 -0.90 -16.28 3.55
N GLY A 216 -0.73 -16.11 2.25
CA GLY A 216 -1.29 -16.98 1.21
C GLY A 216 -2.81 -16.92 1.10
N MET A 217 -3.44 -15.87 1.61
CA MET A 217 -4.90 -15.71 1.65
C MET A 217 -5.39 -14.68 0.63
N ASN A 218 -6.56 -14.93 0.05
CA ASN A 218 -7.22 -14.02 -0.88
C ASN A 218 -8.12 -13.03 -0.12
N VAL A 219 -7.50 -12.07 0.57
CA VAL A 219 -8.20 -10.94 1.19
C VAL A 219 -8.72 -10.03 0.10
N LYS A 220 -9.96 -9.57 0.20
CA LYS A 220 -10.55 -8.63 -0.74
C LYS A 220 -10.50 -7.22 -0.18
N PHE A 221 -10.68 -6.23 -1.05
CA PHE A 221 -10.68 -4.83 -0.63
C PHE A 221 -11.73 -4.52 0.44
N GLU A 222 -12.93 -5.10 0.33
CA GLU A 222 -14.01 -4.95 1.32
C GLU A 222 -13.71 -5.57 2.69
N ASP A 223 -12.73 -6.47 2.77
CA ASP A 223 -12.27 -7.09 4.02
C ASP A 223 -11.23 -6.22 4.75
N VAL A 224 -10.69 -5.19 4.08
CA VAL A 224 -9.70 -4.27 4.65
C VAL A 224 -10.41 -3.03 5.17
N GLY A 225 -10.51 -2.90 6.50
CA GLY A 225 -10.98 -1.66 7.12
C GLY A 225 -10.04 -0.51 6.74
N HIS A 226 -10.58 0.66 6.34
CA HIS A 226 -9.73 1.80 6.07
C HIS A 226 -10.31 3.10 6.60
N GLN A 227 -9.45 3.89 7.21
CA GLN A 227 -9.70 5.25 7.70
C GLN A 227 -8.58 6.14 7.16
N GLY A 228 -8.97 7.28 6.55
CA GLY A 228 -8.05 8.25 6.01
C GLY A 228 -7.54 9.28 7.03
N ILE A 229 -6.83 10.29 6.52
CA ILE A 229 -6.17 11.33 7.30
C ILE A 229 -6.93 12.66 7.37
N ARG A 230 -8.10 12.77 6.73
CA ARG A 230 -8.85 14.05 6.59
C ARG A 230 -9.21 14.71 7.92
N ASN A 231 -9.46 13.90 8.94
CA ASN A 231 -9.94 14.37 10.26
C ASN A 231 -8.82 14.59 11.28
N ILE A 232 -7.57 14.37 10.88
CA ILE A 232 -6.42 14.60 11.79
C ILE A 232 -6.21 16.10 11.93
N THR A 233 -6.20 16.58 13.16
CA THR A 233 -6.01 18.00 13.47
C THR A 233 -4.58 18.29 13.96
N PRO A 234 -4.09 19.54 13.85
CA PRO A 234 -2.81 19.93 14.43
C PRO A 234 -2.72 19.65 15.94
N GLU A 235 -3.86 19.78 16.63
CA GLU A 235 -3.94 19.51 18.06
C GLU A 235 -3.74 18.01 18.37
N ASP A 236 -4.32 17.10 17.57
CA ASP A 236 -4.09 15.66 17.73
C ASP A 236 -2.61 15.32 17.52
N VAL A 237 -1.98 15.98 16.53
CA VAL A 237 -0.54 15.82 16.26
C VAL A 237 0.31 16.34 17.43
N ALA A 238 -0.02 17.51 17.99
CA ALA A 238 0.69 18.09 19.13
C ALA A 238 0.60 17.16 20.35
N VAL A 239 -0.61 16.70 20.67
CA VAL A 239 -0.82 15.75 21.79
C VAL A 239 -0.04 14.45 21.57
N ALA A 240 -0.05 13.91 20.35
CA ALA A 240 0.75 12.72 20.04
C ALA A 240 2.24 12.95 20.31
N GLN A 241 2.78 14.09 19.88
CA GLN A 241 4.20 14.46 20.09
C GLN A 241 4.56 14.59 21.57
N ASP A 242 3.70 15.24 22.38
CA ASP A 242 3.88 15.42 23.82
C ASP A 242 3.85 14.08 24.55
N LEU A 243 3.04 13.15 24.09
CA LEU A 243 2.96 11.79 24.62
C LEU A 243 4.05 10.83 24.07
N GLY A 244 4.97 11.33 23.25
CA GLY A 244 6.10 10.55 22.73
C GLY A 244 5.80 9.73 21.48
N TYR A 245 4.74 10.09 20.75
CA TYR A 245 4.34 9.42 19.51
C TYR A 245 4.55 10.29 18.27
N VAL A 246 4.49 9.63 17.10
CA VAL A 246 4.41 10.25 15.76
C VAL A 246 3.17 9.68 15.08
N VAL A 247 2.40 10.51 14.41
CA VAL A 247 1.20 10.07 13.68
C VAL A 247 1.57 9.71 12.24
N LYS A 248 1.18 8.52 11.81
CA LYS A 248 1.33 8.03 10.43
C LYS A 248 0.06 7.34 9.95
N LEU A 249 -0.19 7.34 8.64
CA LEU A 249 -1.16 6.42 8.04
C LEU A 249 -0.49 5.06 7.86
N VAL A 250 -0.94 4.06 8.62
CA VAL A 250 -0.32 2.73 8.64
C VAL A 250 -1.31 1.69 8.13
N GLY A 251 -0.89 0.94 7.11
CA GLY A 251 -1.53 -0.32 6.77
C GLY A 251 -1.01 -1.43 7.67
N SER A 252 -1.89 -2.28 8.17
CA SER A 252 -1.52 -3.42 9.00
C SER A 252 -2.22 -4.68 8.54
N ILE A 253 -1.50 -5.81 8.60
CA ILE A 253 -2.03 -7.15 8.43
C ILE A 253 -1.41 -8.00 9.52
N GLU A 254 -2.23 -8.71 10.30
CA GLU A 254 -1.76 -9.53 11.41
C GLU A 254 -2.51 -10.86 11.52
N GLU A 255 -1.82 -11.93 11.90
CA GLU A 255 -2.41 -13.21 12.24
C GLU A 255 -2.86 -13.16 13.71
N THR A 256 -4.16 -13.36 13.95
CA THR A 256 -4.76 -13.44 15.29
C THR A 256 -5.10 -14.88 15.63
N ALA A 257 -5.63 -15.11 16.82
CA ALA A 257 -6.08 -16.45 17.24
C ALA A 257 -7.20 -17.04 16.36
N SER A 258 -8.04 -16.18 15.74
CA SER A 258 -9.21 -16.62 14.96
C SER A 258 -9.08 -16.41 13.45
N GLY A 259 -7.99 -15.81 12.96
CA GLY A 259 -7.81 -15.52 11.55
C GLY A 259 -6.92 -14.33 11.30
N ILE A 260 -7.03 -13.73 10.12
CA ILE A 260 -6.26 -12.57 9.71
C ILE A 260 -7.08 -11.28 9.86
N ALA A 261 -6.47 -10.24 10.39
CA ALA A 261 -7.02 -8.88 10.41
C ALA A 261 -6.20 -8.00 9.46
N ALA A 262 -6.88 -7.20 8.63
CA ALA A 262 -6.25 -6.23 7.74
C ALA A 262 -6.95 -4.88 7.84
N GLU A 263 -6.17 -3.81 8.02
CA GLU A 263 -6.70 -2.45 8.10
C GLU A 263 -5.68 -1.39 7.67
N VAL A 264 -6.18 -0.20 7.35
CA VAL A 264 -5.40 1.02 7.15
C VAL A 264 -5.99 2.10 8.04
N ALA A 265 -5.19 2.67 8.93
CA ALA A 265 -5.68 3.70 9.85
C ALA A 265 -4.57 4.69 10.24
N PRO A 266 -4.94 5.93 10.60
CA PRO A 266 -4.05 6.81 11.34
C PRO A 266 -3.63 6.14 12.63
N THR A 267 -2.33 6.06 12.85
CA THR A 267 -1.76 5.31 13.97
C THR A 267 -0.70 6.15 14.68
N PHE A 268 -0.80 6.21 16.00
CA PHE A 268 0.23 6.77 16.88
C PHE A 268 1.34 5.74 17.05
N LEU A 269 2.49 6.01 16.46
CA LEU A 269 3.69 5.17 16.55
C LEU A 269 4.60 5.71 17.64
N PRO A 270 5.11 4.89 18.57
CA PRO A 270 6.18 5.32 19.46
C PRO A 270 7.34 5.94 18.68
N LYS A 271 7.94 7.04 19.15
CA LYS A 271 9.08 7.69 18.47
C LYS A 271 10.25 6.75 18.22
N ALA A 272 10.40 5.72 19.06
CA ALA A 272 11.44 4.69 18.91
C ALA A 272 11.13 3.63 17.84
N HIS A 273 9.89 3.53 17.37
CA HIS A 273 9.52 2.54 16.37
C HIS A 273 10.13 2.87 15.00
N PRO A 274 10.72 1.91 14.26
CA PRO A 274 11.40 2.19 12.98
C PRO A 274 10.55 2.94 11.96
N LEU A 275 9.24 2.64 11.86
CA LEU A 275 8.32 3.32 10.95
C LEU A 275 8.10 4.80 11.29
N ALA A 276 8.35 5.24 12.54
CA ALA A 276 8.21 6.65 12.93
C ALA A 276 9.19 7.56 12.17
N SER A 277 10.33 7.03 11.73
CA SER A 277 11.37 7.77 10.98
C SER A 277 11.11 7.86 9.48
N VAL A 278 10.06 7.24 8.95
CA VAL A 278 9.72 7.22 7.52
C VAL A 278 9.03 8.52 7.14
N ASN A 279 9.76 9.50 6.61
CA ASN A 279 9.26 10.84 6.34
C ASN A 279 9.18 11.15 4.84
N GLY A 280 8.50 12.25 4.49
CA GLY A 280 8.32 12.75 3.13
C GLY A 280 7.55 11.74 2.27
N VAL A 281 7.99 11.59 1.01
CA VAL A 281 7.34 10.67 0.04
C VAL A 281 7.84 9.22 0.14
N MET A 282 8.67 8.92 1.15
CA MET A 282 9.25 7.59 1.30
C MET A 282 8.23 6.58 1.82
N ASN A 283 8.45 5.33 1.45
CA ASN A 283 7.66 4.20 1.92
C ASN A 283 8.53 3.26 2.77
N ALA A 284 7.87 2.49 3.63
CA ALA A 284 8.48 1.36 4.29
C ALA A 284 7.47 0.26 4.57
N VAL A 285 7.94 -0.97 4.54
CA VAL A 285 7.20 -2.15 4.99
C VAL A 285 7.99 -2.79 6.12
N PHE A 286 7.37 -2.89 7.28
CA PHE A 286 7.92 -3.51 8.47
C PHE A 286 7.29 -4.88 8.64
N VAL A 287 8.11 -5.91 8.76
CA VAL A 287 7.71 -7.30 8.81
C VAL A 287 8.14 -7.89 10.14
N GLU A 288 7.19 -8.47 10.86
CA GLU A 288 7.43 -9.27 12.04
C GLU A 288 7.27 -10.74 11.72
N SER A 289 8.20 -11.55 12.19
CA SER A 289 8.23 -12.99 11.94
C SER A 289 8.84 -13.75 13.11
N ILE A 290 8.60 -15.05 13.16
CA ILE A 290 9.09 -15.90 14.28
C ILE A 290 10.60 -16.10 14.20
N GLY A 291 11.18 -16.19 13.01
CA GLY A 291 12.58 -16.53 12.81
C GLY A 291 13.51 -15.34 12.90
N ILE A 292 13.27 -14.29 12.10
CA ILE A 292 14.11 -13.08 12.06
C ILE A 292 13.73 -12.10 13.18
N GLY A 293 12.48 -12.12 13.63
CA GLY A 293 11.90 -11.07 14.47
C GLY A 293 11.45 -9.90 13.62
N GLU A 294 12.04 -8.73 13.82
CA GLU A 294 11.69 -7.49 13.13
C GLU A 294 12.62 -7.20 11.96
N SER A 295 12.05 -6.81 10.84
CA SER A 295 12.80 -6.32 9.69
C SER A 295 12.04 -5.19 8.99
N MET A 296 12.76 -4.18 8.47
CA MET A 296 12.15 -3.06 7.75
C MET A 296 12.78 -2.90 6.37
N TYR A 297 11.92 -2.75 5.37
CA TYR A 297 12.28 -2.51 3.98
C TYR A 297 11.86 -1.08 3.61
N TYR A 298 12.83 -0.21 3.38
CA TYR A 298 12.64 1.22 3.19
C TYR A 298 13.14 1.67 1.82
N GLY A 299 12.42 2.57 1.17
CA GLY A 299 12.82 3.12 -0.11
C GLY A 299 11.74 4.00 -0.75
N PRO A 300 11.95 4.47 -1.98
CA PRO A 300 10.95 5.23 -2.72
C PRO A 300 9.80 4.31 -3.15
N GLY A 301 8.58 4.67 -2.75
CA GLY A 301 7.34 3.92 -3.05
C GLY A 301 6.80 4.17 -4.46
N ALA A 302 7.27 5.19 -5.16
CA ALA A 302 6.85 5.58 -6.51
C ALA A 302 7.99 6.28 -7.25
N GLY A 303 7.77 6.57 -8.52
CA GLY A 303 8.69 7.31 -9.37
C GLY A 303 9.17 6.49 -10.57
N GLN A 304 9.63 7.18 -11.61
CA GLN A 304 10.06 6.58 -12.88
C GLN A 304 11.07 5.44 -12.68
N LYS A 305 12.24 5.77 -12.15
CA LYS A 305 13.36 4.81 -12.01
C LYS A 305 13.10 3.76 -10.93
N PRO A 306 12.61 4.12 -9.72
CA PRO A 306 12.34 3.14 -8.68
C PRO A 306 11.34 2.06 -9.13
N THR A 307 10.19 2.47 -9.66
CA THR A 307 9.15 1.54 -10.10
C THR A 307 9.60 0.72 -11.31
N ALA A 308 10.25 1.36 -12.30
CA ALA A 308 10.83 0.66 -13.44
C ALA A 308 11.89 -0.37 -13.04
N THR A 309 12.64 -0.15 -11.93
CA THR A 309 13.61 -1.13 -11.42
C THR A 309 12.93 -2.43 -11.04
N SER A 310 11.81 -2.39 -10.34
CA SER A 310 11.03 -3.58 -9.99
C SER A 310 10.41 -4.26 -11.21
N VAL A 311 9.91 -3.46 -12.16
CA VAL A 311 9.40 -3.96 -13.45
C VAL A 311 10.49 -4.70 -14.23
N VAL A 312 11.66 -4.10 -14.39
CA VAL A 312 12.80 -4.73 -15.10
C VAL A 312 13.27 -5.99 -14.36
N ALA A 313 13.29 -5.97 -13.03
CA ALA A 313 13.62 -7.16 -12.25
C ALA A 313 12.65 -8.32 -12.48
N ASP A 314 11.35 -8.05 -12.68
CA ASP A 314 10.36 -9.06 -13.06
C ASP A 314 10.59 -9.57 -14.48
N ILE A 315 10.87 -8.69 -15.44
CA ILE A 315 11.22 -9.07 -16.81
C ILE A 315 12.45 -9.97 -16.82
N VAL A 316 13.51 -9.60 -16.13
CA VAL A 316 14.75 -10.38 -15.99
C VAL A 316 14.45 -11.78 -15.42
N ARG A 317 13.60 -11.87 -14.40
CA ARG A 317 13.26 -13.16 -13.80
C ARG A 317 12.46 -14.05 -14.74
N ILE A 318 11.51 -13.51 -15.47
CA ILE A 318 10.76 -14.26 -16.50
C ILE A 318 11.71 -14.72 -17.60
N SER A 319 12.57 -13.82 -18.11
CA SER A 319 13.56 -14.12 -19.14
C SER A 319 14.51 -15.26 -18.76
N ARG A 320 15.02 -15.21 -17.54
CA ARG A 320 15.85 -16.27 -16.98
C ARG A 320 15.12 -17.61 -16.91
N ARG A 321 13.88 -17.61 -16.41
CA ARG A 321 13.06 -18.84 -16.32
C ARG A 321 12.70 -19.42 -17.70
N LEU A 322 12.51 -18.57 -18.69
CA LEU A 322 12.32 -19.00 -20.09
C LEU A 322 13.54 -19.77 -20.58
N ASN A 323 14.74 -19.24 -20.37
CA ASN A 323 15.99 -19.90 -20.75
C ASN A 323 16.27 -21.19 -19.98
N GLU A 324 15.83 -21.29 -18.74
CA GLU A 324 15.94 -22.48 -17.89
C GLU A 324 14.82 -23.51 -18.13
N GLY A 325 13.80 -23.19 -18.94
CA GLY A 325 12.64 -24.05 -19.16
C GLY A 325 11.74 -24.23 -17.93
N THR A 326 11.79 -23.28 -16.99
CA THR A 326 11.07 -23.31 -15.69
C THR A 326 9.98 -22.26 -15.57
N VAL A 327 9.61 -21.64 -16.67
CA VAL A 327 8.54 -20.63 -16.73
C VAL A 327 7.16 -21.28 -16.52
N GLY A 328 6.16 -20.50 -16.18
CA GLY A 328 4.76 -20.93 -16.01
C GLY A 328 4.35 -21.19 -14.55
N LYS A 329 5.25 -20.97 -13.59
CA LYS A 329 4.88 -20.92 -12.18
C LYS A 329 4.45 -19.51 -11.81
N ALA A 330 3.36 -19.40 -11.05
CA ALA A 330 2.88 -18.12 -10.51
C ALA A 330 3.98 -17.42 -9.68
N PHE A 331 3.88 -16.11 -9.58
CA PHE A 331 4.74 -15.30 -8.72
C PHE A 331 4.51 -15.67 -7.25
N ASN A 332 3.25 -15.82 -6.88
CA ASN A 332 2.78 -16.42 -5.64
C ASN A 332 1.41 -17.06 -5.89
N GLU A 333 0.97 -17.93 -4.99
CA GLU A 333 -0.30 -18.64 -5.06
C GLU A 333 -1.10 -18.39 -3.79
N PHE A 334 -2.44 -18.42 -3.90
CA PHE A 334 -3.28 -18.52 -2.73
C PHE A 334 -3.18 -19.95 -2.19
N SER A 335 -2.49 -20.10 -1.06
CA SER A 335 -2.18 -21.41 -0.46
C SER A 335 -3.06 -21.76 0.73
N ARG A 336 -3.85 -20.80 1.22
CA ARG A 336 -4.72 -20.94 2.39
C ARG A 336 -6.10 -20.38 2.10
N GLU A 337 -7.14 -21.01 2.66
CA GLU A 337 -8.47 -20.46 2.69
C GLU A 337 -8.51 -19.20 3.54
N LEU A 338 -9.26 -18.18 3.10
CA LEU A 338 -9.43 -16.94 3.85
C LEU A 338 -10.26 -17.19 5.11
N VAL A 339 -9.67 -16.85 6.26
CA VAL A 339 -10.36 -16.80 7.55
C VAL A 339 -10.08 -15.42 8.13
N LEU A 340 -11.12 -14.59 8.20
CA LEU A 340 -11.05 -13.28 8.82
C LEU A 340 -11.11 -13.40 10.34
N ALA A 341 -10.32 -12.57 11.01
CA ALA A 341 -10.31 -12.49 12.47
C ALA A 341 -11.65 -12.01 13.02
N LYS A 342 -12.05 -12.58 14.14
CA LYS A 342 -13.20 -12.07 14.87
C LYS A 342 -12.87 -10.74 15.54
N PRO A 343 -13.80 -9.78 15.62
CA PRO A 343 -13.54 -8.47 16.24
C PRO A 343 -13.03 -8.55 17.70
N GLU A 344 -13.39 -9.61 18.44
CA GLU A 344 -12.93 -9.84 19.81
C GLU A 344 -11.44 -10.17 19.91
N ASP A 345 -10.85 -10.73 18.83
CA ASP A 345 -9.45 -11.13 18.77
C ASP A 345 -8.53 -10.09 18.14
N VAL A 346 -9.11 -9.05 17.49
CA VAL A 346 -8.36 -7.91 16.98
C VAL A 346 -8.19 -6.89 18.11
N LYS A 347 -6.98 -6.80 18.66
CA LYS A 347 -6.70 -5.98 19.84
C LYS A 347 -5.67 -4.89 19.55
N SER A 348 -5.94 -3.68 20.03
CA SER A 348 -5.00 -2.55 20.00
C SER A 348 -5.29 -1.57 21.13
N SER A 349 -4.33 -0.72 21.44
CA SER A 349 -4.59 0.49 22.22
C SER A 349 -5.19 1.57 21.32
N TYR A 350 -6.01 2.45 21.88
CA TYR A 350 -6.65 3.51 21.12
C TYR A 350 -6.56 4.85 21.85
N TYR A 351 -6.33 5.88 21.05
CA TYR A 351 -6.45 7.28 21.42
C TYR A 351 -7.88 7.76 21.16
N PHE A 352 -8.43 8.45 22.14
CA PHE A 352 -9.71 9.17 22.04
C PHE A 352 -9.48 10.64 22.34
N SER A 353 -9.98 11.52 21.48
CA SER A 353 -10.07 12.97 21.70
C SER A 353 -11.53 13.35 21.86
N ILE A 354 -11.91 13.84 23.03
CA ILE A 354 -13.30 14.10 23.41
C ILE A 354 -13.40 15.54 23.94
N LEU A 355 -14.36 16.33 23.44
CA LEU A 355 -14.75 17.56 24.11
C LEU A 355 -15.87 17.26 25.10
N ALA A 356 -15.65 17.61 26.35
CA ALA A 356 -16.60 17.47 27.44
C ALA A 356 -16.80 18.82 28.15
N PRO A 357 -17.95 19.09 28.81
CA PRO A 357 -18.11 20.28 29.65
C PRO A 357 -16.98 20.36 30.70
N ASP A 358 -16.40 21.56 30.92
CA ASP A 358 -15.39 21.75 31.95
C ASP A 358 -16.05 21.91 33.33
N SER A 359 -16.57 20.81 33.85
CA SER A 359 -17.33 20.78 35.09
C SER A 359 -17.09 19.51 35.88
N LYS A 360 -17.43 19.55 37.20
CA LYS A 360 -17.27 18.40 38.08
C LYS A 360 -18.09 17.20 37.62
N GLY A 361 -17.45 16.03 37.66
CA GLY A 361 -18.10 14.75 37.35
C GLY A 361 -17.95 14.27 35.94
N GLN A 362 -17.51 15.10 35.00
CA GLN A 362 -17.43 14.69 33.57
C GLN A 362 -16.38 13.60 33.32
N VAL A 363 -15.22 13.69 33.94
CA VAL A 363 -14.20 12.63 33.87
C VAL A 363 -14.69 11.32 34.51
N LEU A 364 -15.48 11.42 35.61
CA LEU A 364 -16.10 10.23 36.21
C LEU A 364 -17.10 9.59 35.23
N HIS A 365 -17.94 10.40 34.59
CA HIS A 365 -18.93 9.91 33.61
C HIS A 365 -18.22 9.22 32.41
N LEU A 366 -17.13 9.83 31.90
CA LEU A 366 -16.30 9.17 30.89
C LEU A 366 -15.76 7.83 31.39
N ALA A 367 -15.19 7.81 32.62
CA ALA A 367 -14.66 6.58 33.21
C ALA A 367 -15.74 5.49 33.39
N GLU A 368 -16.96 5.84 33.74
CA GLU A 368 -18.08 4.90 33.82
C GLU A 368 -18.44 4.28 32.46
N ILE A 369 -18.44 5.08 31.37
CA ILE A 369 -18.68 4.59 30.00
C ILE A 369 -17.64 3.55 29.58
N PHE A 370 -16.36 3.85 29.79
CA PHE A 370 -15.28 2.94 29.44
C PHE A 370 -15.26 1.69 30.32
N ASN A 371 -15.46 1.85 31.63
CA ASN A 371 -15.51 0.74 32.58
C ASN A 371 -16.68 -0.22 32.29
N ALA A 372 -17.82 0.28 31.78
CA ALA A 372 -18.96 -0.56 31.40
C ALA A 372 -18.64 -1.52 30.25
N GLU A 373 -17.58 -1.25 29.48
CA GLU A 373 -17.08 -2.11 28.38
C GLU A 373 -15.77 -2.82 28.78
N ASP A 374 -15.41 -2.84 30.06
CA ASP A 374 -14.17 -3.43 30.59
C ASP A 374 -12.91 -2.83 29.92
N VAL A 375 -12.94 -1.50 29.69
CA VAL A 375 -11.84 -0.74 29.09
C VAL A 375 -11.15 0.11 30.16
N SER A 376 -9.86 -0.11 30.34
CA SER A 376 -9.03 0.67 31.29
C SER A 376 -8.14 1.68 30.55
N PHE A 377 -7.82 2.77 31.26
CA PHE A 377 -6.98 3.83 30.75
C PHE A 377 -5.49 3.56 31.00
N LYS A 378 -4.67 3.71 29.98
CA LYS A 378 -3.21 3.78 30.07
C LYS A 378 -2.77 5.22 30.43
N GLN A 379 -3.45 6.20 29.80
CA GLN A 379 -3.24 7.62 30.05
C GLN A 379 -4.54 8.41 29.96
N ILE A 380 -4.64 9.47 30.72
CA ILE A 380 -5.68 10.48 30.61
C ILE A 380 -5.04 11.87 30.75
N LEU A 381 -5.42 12.78 29.87
CA LEU A 381 -5.01 14.19 29.88
C LEU A 381 -6.25 15.05 29.74
N GLN A 382 -6.37 16.12 30.49
CA GLN A 382 -7.44 17.11 30.36
C GLN A 382 -6.81 18.48 30.16
N GLU A 383 -7.21 19.15 29.10
CA GLU A 383 -6.79 20.52 28.79
C GLU A 383 -8.01 21.41 28.66
N GLY A 384 -8.02 22.55 29.37
CA GLY A 384 -9.04 23.58 29.18
C GLY A 384 -8.95 24.15 27.77
N THR A 385 -10.11 24.46 27.18
CA THR A 385 -10.19 25.24 25.94
C THR A 385 -10.59 26.68 26.29
N ASP A 386 -10.61 27.57 25.29
CA ASP A 386 -11.05 28.96 25.48
C ASP A 386 -12.57 29.12 25.71
N GLY A 387 -13.29 28.03 25.97
CA GLY A 387 -14.75 27.95 26.12
C GLY A 387 -15.21 27.23 27.38
N GLU A 388 -16.47 26.80 27.38
CA GLU A 388 -17.10 26.05 28.48
C GLU A 388 -16.80 24.55 28.45
N LYS A 389 -16.01 24.08 27.47
CA LYS A 389 -15.61 22.68 27.32
C LYS A 389 -14.12 22.51 27.59
N ALA A 390 -13.73 21.33 27.99
CA ALA A 390 -12.35 20.87 28.06
C ALA A 390 -12.12 19.74 27.07
N ARG A 391 -10.93 19.66 26.50
CA ARG A 391 -10.50 18.49 25.73
C ARG A 391 -10.01 17.43 26.71
N VAL A 392 -10.63 16.26 26.66
CA VAL A 392 -10.18 15.08 27.38
C VAL A 392 -9.59 14.10 26.39
N VAL A 393 -8.32 13.79 26.59
CA VAL A 393 -7.59 12.78 25.81
C VAL A 393 -7.46 11.52 26.65
N ILE A 394 -7.82 10.39 26.06
CA ILE A 394 -7.67 9.08 26.70
C ILE A 394 -6.87 8.16 25.78
N ILE A 395 -5.83 7.50 26.32
CA ILE A 395 -5.20 6.35 25.69
C ILE A 395 -5.56 5.13 26.51
N THR A 396 -6.14 4.11 25.86
CA THR A 396 -6.54 2.86 26.51
C THR A 396 -5.37 1.87 26.60
N HIS A 397 -5.46 0.91 27.51
CA HIS A 397 -4.75 -0.35 27.33
C HIS A 397 -5.28 -1.10 26.09
N ALA A 398 -4.68 -2.23 25.74
CA ALA A 398 -5.15 -3.01 24.59
C ALA A 398 -6.60 -3.49 24.81
N VAL A 399 -7.46 -3.15 23.86
CA VAL A 399 -8.88 -3.50 23.82
C VAL A 399 -9.25 -4.12 22.49
N SER A 400 -10.29 -4.93 22.45
CA SER A 400 -10.79 -5.53 21.23
C SER A 400 -11.52 -4.49 20.36
N LYS A 401 -11.64 -4.80 19.07
CA LYS A 401 -12.43 -3.98 18.15
C LYS A 401 -13.88 -3.86 18.57
N THR A 402 -14.48 -4.92 19.15
CA THR A 402 -15.83 -4.89 19.73
C THR A 402 -15.94 -3.88 20.87
N GLN A 403 -14.97 -3.86 21.79
CA GLN A 403 -14.95 -2.90 22.91
C GLN A 403 -14.79 -1.46 22.40
N LEU A 404 -13.92 -1.24 21.41
CA LEU A 404 -13.78 0.05 20.75
C LEU A 404 -15.11 0.55 20.16
N GLU A 405 -15.80 -0.30 19.40
CA GLU A 405 -17.07 0.03 18.75
C GLU A 405 -18.15 0.36 19.81
N ASN A 406 -18.25 -0.42 20.87
CA ASN A 406 -19.20 -0.20 21.95
C ASN A 406 -18.95 1.11 22.70
N VAL A 407 -17.69 1.38 23.09
CA VAL A 407 -17.32 2.66 23.74
C VAL A 407 -17.62 3.84 22.83
N THR A 408 -17.25 3.73 21.54
CA THR A 408 -17.50 4.78 20.56
C THR A 408 -19.00 5.07 20.40
N ALA A 409 -19.84 4.03 20.35
CA ALA A 409 -21.29 4.17 20.27
C ALA A 409 -21.85 4.87 21.51
N LYS A 410 -21.45 4.43 22.72
CA LYS A 410 -21.92 5.02 23.96
C LYS A 410 -21.49 6.48 24.12
N LEU A 411 -20.27 6.84 23.72
CA LEU A 411 -19.82 8.24 23.75
C LEU A 411 -20.69 9.13 22.84
N LYS A 412 -21.10 8.64 21.68
CA LYS A 412 -21.96 9.37 20.76
C LYS A 412 -23.42 9.51 21.23
N GLU A 413 -23.89 8.66 22.15
CA GLU A 413 -25.21 8.74 22.73
C GLU A 413 -25.30 9.84 23.81
N VAL A 414 -24.18 10.28 24.37
CA VAL A 414 -24.12 11.32 25.40
C VAL A 414 -24.04 12.69 24.72
N ALA A 415 -25.14 13.44 24.75
CA ALA A 415 -25.25 14.74 24.07
C ALA A 415 -24.25 15.81 24.55
N GLU A 416 -23.66 15.66 25.74
CA GLU A 416 -22.69 16.56 26.31
C GLU A 416 -21.27 16.35 25.76
N PHE A 417 -20.99 15.15 25.22
CA PHE A 417 -19.68 14.78 24.72
C PHE A 417 -19.62 14.87 23.20
N ASP A 418 -18.57 15.50 22.70
CA ASP A 418 -18.25 15.47 21.26
C ASP A 418 -16.99 14.59 21.09
N LEU A 419 -17.17 13.37 20.58
CA LEU A 419 -16.04 12.54 20.17
C LEU A 419 -15.45 13.11 18.89
N LEU A 420 -14.28 13.74 18.98
CA LEU A 420 -13.60 14.38 17.87
C LEU A 420 -12.89 13.35 17.00
N ASN A 421 -12.02 12.56 17.59
CA ASN A 421 -11.19 11.60 16.90
C ASN A 421 -10.94 10.35 17.74
N THR A 422 -10.74 9.24 17.02
CA THR A 422 -10.25 7.98 17.58
C THR A 422 -9.19 7.41 16.64
N PHE A 423 -7.98 7.17 17.16
CA PHE A 423 -6.86 6.64 16.39
C PHE A 423 -6.27 5.42 17.08
N LYS A 424 -5.72 4.52 16.26
CA LYS A 424 -4.96 3.37 16.75
C LYS A 424 -3.66 3.85 17.40
N VAL A 425 -3.26 3.21 18.49
CA VAL A 425 -1.96 3.43 19.13
C VAL A 425 -1.20 2.12 19.07
N LEU A 426 -0.04 2.12 18.42
CA LEU A 426 0.82 0.95 18.43
C LEU A 426 1.38 0.78 19.83
N GLY A 427 1.09 -0.36 20.44
CA GLY A 427 1.60 -0.72 21.77
C GLY A 427 3.08 -1.11 21.73
N ASP A 428 3.70 -1.09 22.90
CA ASP A 428 5.05 -1.64 23.11
C ASP A 428 5.03 -3.16 22.92
#